data_4537fb4309f51368df85563f6824b56a
#
_entry.id   4537fb4309f51368df85563f6824b56a
#
_cell.length_a   1.000
_cell.length_b   1.000
_cell.length_c   1.000
_cell.angle_alpha   90.00
_cell.angle_beta   90.00
_cell.angle_gamma   90.00
#
_symmetry.space_group_name_H-M   'P 1'
#
loop_
_entity.id
_entity.type
_entity.pdbx_description
1 polymer ?
#
loop_
_entity_poly.entity_id
_entity_poly.type
_entity_poly.pdbx_seq_one_letter_code
_entity_poly.pdbx_strand_id
1 'polypeptide(L)'
;SEMCIRDRSIDRATFLFLQYRWKNGKSYDMMLLPYYWIRQENFNMNHQTIIVLDFGGQYNQLIARRVRECGVYCEVKPYTTPLADLLAMKPIGFIFTGGPNSVYLEDAPHVDPALFDAGVPVLGICYGCQLIAHHLGGKVVAANDATAREYGKTETFFDTSCKLFKGLPEKSVTWMSHGDYMEVVPEGFSLVAHSDACPNVAICDETRGFYGVQYHPEVNHTEFGTAMIRNFLYEVCGATGDWTMGDYKNTAIAAVREKVGSGRVLLALSGGVDSSVVAALLAE
;
A
#
# COMPACT_ATOMS: atom_id res chain seq x y z
N SER A 1 8.32 -5.76 -43.21
CA SER A 1 8.00 -6.20 -41.86
C SER A 1 7.11 -5.13 -41.20
N GLU A 2 5.80 -5.33 -41.27
CA GLU A 2 4.84 -4.45 -40.67
C GLU A 2 4.56 -4.94 -39.25
N MET A 3 4.87 -4.09 -38.27
CA MET A 3 4.50 -4.26 -36.87
C MET A 3 3.12 -3.63 -36.70
N CYS A 4 2.08 -4.44 -36.68
CA CYS A 4 0.71 -3.97 -36.49
C CYS A 4 0.40 -3.91 -34.99
N ILE A 5 0.51 -2.72 -34.40
CA ILE A 5 0.02 -2.45 -33.05
C ILE A 5 -1.46 -2.05 -33.22
N ARG A 6 -2.38 -2.94 -32.88
CA ARG A 6 -3.80 -2.57 -32.72
C ARG A 6 -4.00 -2.08 -31.29
N ASP A 7 -4.10 -0.78 -31.18
CA ASP A 7 -4.58 -0.10 -29.98
C ASP A 7 -6.08 -0.37 -29.82
N ARG A 8 -6.47 -1.09 -28.78
CA ARG A 8 -7.79 -1.06 -28.19
C ARG A 8 -7.60 -1.05 -26.68
N SER A 9 -7.95 0.08 -26.05
CA SER A 9 -8.22 0.26 -24.61
C SER A 9 -7.60 -0.84 -23.74
N ILE A 10 -6.32 -0.67 -23.41
CA ILE A 10 -5.58 -1.61 -22.57
C ILE A 10 -6.07 -1.40 -21.13
N ASP A 11 -7.00 -2.25 -20.74
CA ASP A 11 -7.22 -2.55 -19.33
C ASP A 11 -5.90 -3.08 -18.77
N ARG A 12 -5.43 -2.54 -17.64
CA ARG A 12 -4.06 -2.75 -17.10
C ARG A 12 -3.70 -4.20 -16.73
N ALA A 13 -4.50 -5.17 -17.17
CA ALA A 13 -4.34 -6.59 -16.92
C ALA A 13 -4.20 -7.45 -18.20
N THR A 14 -4.05 -6.87 -19.39
CA THR A 14 -4.08 -7.64 -20.63
C THR A 14 -2.68 -7.99 -21.13
N PHE A 15 -2.42 -9.28 -21.25
CA PHE A 15 -1.22 -9.89 -21.82
C PHE A 15 -1.07 -9.53 -23.29
N LEU A 16 0.09 -8.98 -23.66
CA LEU A 16 0.48 -8.89 -25.08
C LEU A 16 1.18 -10.20 -25.46
N PHE A 17 0.46 -11.08 -26.13
CA PHE A 17 1.07 -12.18 -26.88
C PHE A 17 1.54 -11.64 -28.23
N LEU A 18 2.85 -11.52 -28.41
CA LEU A 18 3.43 -11.29 -29.72
C LEU A 18 3.88 -12.62 -30.31
N GLN A 19 3.11 -13.13 -31.26
CA GLN A 19 3.56 -14.22 -32.13
C GLN A 19 4.49 -13.66 -33.20
N TYR A 20 5.76 -14.03 -33.16
CA TYR A 20 6.72 -13.66 -34.17
C TYR A 20 6.99 -14.83 -35.12
N ARG A 21 6.66 -14.65 -36.39
CA ARG A 21 6.94 -15.64 -37.43
C ARG A 21 8.17 -15.23 -38.22
N TRP A 22 9.25 -15.98 -38.09
CA TRP A 22 10.47 -15.72 -38.85
C TRP A 22 10.51 -16.56 -40.16
N LYS A 23 11.34 -16.13 -41.11
CA LYS A 23 11.39 -16.63 -42.50
C LYS A 23 11.56 -18.16 -42.72
N ASN A 24 11.70 -18.95 -41.65
CA ASN A 24 11.89 -20.41 -41.74
C ASN A 24 10.78 -21.24 -41.11
N GLY A 25 9.58 -20.69 -40.93
CA GLY A 25 8.38 -21.48 -40.58
C GLY A 25 8.31 -22.01 -39.15
N LYS A 26 9.26 -21.70 -38.27
CA LYS A 26 9.18 -22.03 -36.84
C LYS A 26 8.49 -20.90 -36.08
N SER A 27 7.39 -21.22 -35.43
CA SER A 27 6.74 -20.32 -34.48
C SER A 27 7.40 -20.48 -33.11
N TYR A 28 7.76 -19.37 -32.50
CA TYR A 28 8.16 -19.33 -31.10
C TYR A 28 7.09 -18.53 -30.36
N ASP A 29 6.55 -19.13 -29.30
CA ASP A 29 5.69 -18.41 -28.38
C ASP A 29 6.56 -17.50 -27.52
N MET A 30 6.46 -16.19 -27.72
CA MET A 30 7.17 -15.19 -26.95
C MET A 30 6.31 -14.87 -25.72
N MET A 31 6.68 -15.43 -24.59
CA MET A 31 6.05 -15.07 -23.31
C MET A 31 6.68 -13.78 -22.83
N LEU A 32 5.97 -12.67 -22.96
CA LEU A 32 6.29 -11.47 -22.21
C LEU A 32 5.90 -11.76 -20.76
N LEU A 33 6.88 -11.93 -19.89
CA LEU A 33 6.64 -11.94 -18.45
C LEU A 33 6.40 -10.50 -18.02
N PRO A 34 5.15 -10.06 -17.79
CA PRO A 34 4.95 -8.77 -17.19
C PRO A 34 5.49 -8.85 -15.77
N TYR A 35 6.06 -7.78 -15.29
CA TYR A 35 6.45 -7.56 -13.88
C TYR A 35 5.36 -8.02 -12.89
N TYR A 36 4.10 -8.05 -13.32
CA TYR A 36 2.92 -8.53 -12.60
C TYR A 36 2.86 -10.05 -12.43
N TRP A 37 3.47 -10.84 -13.33
CA TRP A 37 3.38 -12.30 -13.32
C TRP A 37 4.36 -12.97 -12.35
N ILE A 38 5.49 -12.35 -12.10
CA ILE A 38 6.39 -12.76 -11.00
C ILE A 38 5.68 -12.55 -9.65
N ARG A 39 4.62 -11.73 -9.62
CA ARG A 39 3.85 -11.39 -8.43
C ARG A 39 2.71 -12.36 -8.08
N GLN A 40 2.18 -13.15 -8.99
CA GLN A 40 0.89 -13.82 -8.75
C GLN A 40 0.91 -15.35 -8.63
N GLU A 41 1.93 -16.07 -9.10
CA GLU A 41 1.96 -17.52 -8.93
C GLU A 41 2.93 -17.95 -7.84
N ASN A 42 2.37 -18.25 -6.67
CA ASN A 42 2.95 -19.13 -5.64
C ASN A 42 4.39 -18.81 -5.20
N PHE A 43 4.72 -17.55 -4.96
CA PHE A 43 5.68 -17.28 -3.90
C PHE A 43 5.00 -17.62 -2.58
N ASN A 44 4.86 -18.91 -2.32
CA ASN A 44 4.43 -19.42 -1.03
C ASN A 44 5.57 -19.17 -0.04
N MET A 45 5.89 -17.88 0.15
CA MET A 45 6.78 -17.44 1.19
C MET A 45 5.93 -17.41 2.46
N ASN A 46 6.27 -18.23 3.43
CA ASN A 46 5.69 -18.22 4.77
C ASN A 46 6.05 -16.91 5.51
N HIS A 47 5.90 -15.75 4.84
CA HIS A 47 6.14 -14.46 5.45
C HIS A 47 4.84 -13.87 5.98
N GLN A 48 4.96 -13.22 7.12
CA GLN A 48 3.90 -12.37 7.62
C GLN A 48 3.63 -11.24 6.62
N THR A 49 2.39 -11.11 6.17
CA THR A 49 2.02 -10.23 5.06
C THR A 49 1.17 -9.05 5.53
N ILE A 50 1.53 -7.84 5.14
CA ILE A 50 0.68 -6.65 5.21
C ILE A 50 0.02 -6.44 3.84
N ILE A 51 -1.27 -6.16 3.83
CA ILE A 51 -1.97 -5.75 2.61
C ILE A 51 -2.16 -4.23 2.62
N VAL A 52 -1.62 -3.58 1.60
CA VAL A 52 -1.82 -2.15 1.36
C VAL A 52 -2.96 -2.00 0.36
N LEU A 53 -4.11 -1.48 0.79
CA LEU A 53 -5.26 -1.22 -0.07
C LEU A 53 -5.12 0.15 -0.74
N ASP A 54 -5.12 0.15 -2.07
CA ASP A 54 -4.94 1.33 -2.90
C ASP A 54 -6.29 1.98 -3.21
N PHE A 55 -6.49 3.20 -2.71
CA PHE A 55 -7.65 4.05 -2.97
C PHE A 55 -7.40 5.13 -4.04
N GLY A 56 -6.39 4.95 -4.88
CA GLY A 56 -6.04 5.88 -5.95
C GLY A 56 -5.09 7.00 -5.54
N GLY A 57 -4.51 6.93 -4.38
CA GLY A 57 -3.51 7.90 -3.90
C GLY A 57 -2.17 7.79 -4.62
N GLN A 58 -1.40 8.87 -4.60
CA GLN A 58 -0.09 8.93 -5.29
C GLN A 58 1.02 8.16 -4.56
N TYR A 59 0.85 7.88 -3.26
CA TYR A 59 1.92 7.37 -2.39
C TYR A 59 1.77 5.89 -2.00
N ASN A 60 0.87 5.13 -2.64
CA ASN A 60 0.65 3.72 -2.34
C ASN A 60 1.93 2.87 -2.43
N GLN A 61 2.75 3.07 -3.47
CA GLN A 61 4.02 2.36 -3.63
C GLN A 61 5.07 2.82 -2.60
N LEU A 62 5.01 4.07 -2.15
CA LEU A 62 5.90 4.58 -1.11
C LEU A 62 5.56 3.96 0.26
N ILE A 63 4.26 3.80 0.57
CA ILE A 63 3.80 3.06 1.76
C ILE A 63 4.35 1.63 1.73
N ALA A 64 4.15 0.92 0.61
CA ALA A 64 4.67 -0.44 0.44
C ALA A 64 6.19 -0.51 0.62
N ARG A 65 6.92 0.48 0.10
CA ARG A 65 8.37 0.59 0.29
C ARG A 65 8.73 0.75 1.77
N ARG A 66 8.04 1.62 2.52
CA ARG A 66 8.29 1.81 3.95
C ARG A 66 8.05 0.54 4.77
N VAL A 67 6.99 -0.19 4.46
CA VAL A 67 6.71 -1.50 5.10
C VAL A 67 7.87 -2.46 4.86
N ARG A 68 8.36 -2.57 3.62
CA ARG A 68 9.49 -3.43 3.25
C ARG A 68 10.81 -2.98 3.86
N GLU A 69 11.06 -1.67 3.96
CA GLU A 69 12.23 -1.10 4.67
C GLU A 69 12.21 -1.45 6.17
N CYS A 70 11.01 -1.68 6.74
CA CYS A 70 10.87 -2.19 8.11
C CYS A 70 11.03 -3.71 8.22
N GLY A 71 11.38 -4.44 7.16
CA GLY A 71 11.62 -5.89 7.21
C GLY A 71 10.34 -6.73 7.19
N VAL A 72 9.23 -6.20 6.68
CA VAL A 72 7.94 -6.89 6.58
C VAL A 72 7.49 -6.96 5.12
N TYR A 73 7.01 -8.14 4.70
CA TYR A 73 6.46 -8.30 3.36
C TYR A 73 5.12 -7.59 3.22
N CYS A 74 4.87 -7.00 2.05
CA CYS A 74 3.56 -6.42 1.76
C CYS A 74 3.18 -6.55 0.29
N GLU A 75 1.88 -6.63 0.05
CA GLU A 75 1.28 -6.53 -1.28
C GLU A 75 0.35 -5.33 -1.37
N VAL A 76 0.40 -4.66 -2.54
CA VAL A 76 -0.55 -3.59 -2.86
C VAL A 76 -1.70 -4.21 -3.65
N LYS A 77 -2.93 -4.03 -3.18
CA LYS A 77 -4.14 -4.52 -3.83
C LYS A 77 -5.10 -3.36 -4.06
N PRO A 78 -5.86 -3.35 -5.16
CA PRO A 78 -6.94 -2.39 -5.33
C PRO A 78 -7.98 -2.53 -4.20
N TYR A 79 -8.59 -1.43 -3.78
CA TYR A 79 -9.67 -1.45 -2.79
C TYR A 79 -10.88 -2.31 -3.20
N THR A 80 -11.04 -2.53 -4.52
CA THR A 80 -12.09 -3.39 -5.11
C THR A 80 -11.81 -4.88 -5.00
N THR A 81 -10.65 -5.29 -4.45
CA THR A 81 -10.34 -6.72 -4.27
C THR A 81 -11.33 -7.35 -3.32
N PRO A 82 -11.98 -8.49 -3.69
CA PRO A 82 -12.92 -9.17 -2.81
C PRO A 82 -12.31 -9.52 -1.44
N LEU A 83 -13.09 -9.30 -0.36
CA LEU A 83 -12.62 -9.56 1.00
C LEU A 83 -12.13 -11.01 1.20
N ALA A 84 -12.82 -11.99 0.58
CA ALA A 84 -12.42 -13.38 0.65
C ALA A 84 -11.00 -13.63 0.09
N ASP A 85 -10.64 -12.94 -1.00
CA ASP A 85 -9.31 -13.04 -1.61
C ASP A 85 -8.23 -12.39 -0.72
N LEU A 86 -8.58 -11.24 -0.10
CA LEU A 86 -7.70 -10.58 0.85
C LEU A 86 -7.42 -11.45 2.07
N LEU A 87 -8.46 -12.06 2.66
CA LEU A 87 -8.34 -12.93 3.85
C LEU A 87 -7.65 -14.26 3.53
N ALA A 88 -7.78 -14.79 2.30
CA ALA A 88 -7.06 -15.97 1.85
C ALA A 88 -5.54 -15.79 1.90
N MET A 89 -5.04 -14.55 1.81
CA MET A 89 -3.63 -14.22 1.96
C MET A 89 -3.14 -14.22 3.41
N LYS A 90 -4.04 -14.40 4.39
CA LYS A 90 -3.76 -14.41 5.84
C LYS A 90 -2.97 -13.18 6.30
N PRO A 91 -3.45 -11.96 6.02
CA PRO A 91 -2.73 -10.76 6.39
C PRO A 91 -2.66 -10.61 7.90
N ILE A 92 -1.53 -10.09 8.39
CA ILE A 92 -1.38 -9.71 9.80
C ILE A 92 -1.83 -8.26 10.05
N GLY A 93 -2.09 -7.48 8.99
CA GLY A 93 -2.58 -6.11 9.06
C GLY A 93 -2.94 -5.56 7.69
N PHE A 94 -3.79 -4.55 7.69
CA PHE A 94 -4.13 -3.74 6.53
C PHE A 94 -3.60 -2.32 6.68
N ILE A 95 -3.16 -1.72 5.57
CA ILE A 95 -2.89 -0.28 5.49
C ILE A 95 -3.79 0.29 4.39
N PHE A 96 -4.67 1.22 4.74
CA PHE A 96 -5.50 1.96 3.80
C PHE A 96 -4.76 3.22 3.38
N THR A 97 -4.55 3.40 2.09
CA THR A 97 -3.80 4.52 1.56
C THR A 97 -4.61 5.82 1.55
N GLY A 98 -3.95 6.92 1.24
CA GLY A 98 -4.64 8.13 0.84
C GLY A 98 -5.38 7.95 -0.49
N GLY A 99 -6.26 8.89 -0.81
CA GLY A 99 -7.04 8.92 -2.04
C GLY A 99 -7.50 10.34 -2.38
N PRO A 100 -7.90 10.59 -3.64
CA PRO A 100 -8.29 11.93 -4.09
C PRO A 100 -9.76 12.28 -3.77
N ASN A 101 -10.54 11.32 -3.29
CA ASN A 101 -11.99 11.48 -3.13
C ASN A 101 -12.36 11.90 -1.70
N SER A 102 -13.60 12.40 -1.54
CA SER A 102 -14.21 12.62 -0.23
C SER A 102 -15.07 11.41 0.13
N VAL A 103 -14.88 10.84 1.32
CA VAL A 103 -15.52 9.56 1.75
C VAL A 103 -17.05 9.58 1.80
N TYR A 104 -17.65 10.77 1.86
CA TYR A 104 -19.11 10.96 1.93
C TYR A 104 -19.77 11.10 0.55
N LEU A 105 -19.01 11.05 -0.54
CA LEU A 105 -19.56 11.07 -1.90
C LEU A 105 -20.08 9.68 -2.28
N GLU A 106 -21.15 9.63 -3.08
CA GLU A 106 -21.82 8.39 -3.46
C GLU A 106 -20.92 7.43 -4.26
N ASP A 107 -20.02 7.98 -5.06
CA ASP A 107 -19.07 7.25 -5.91
C ASP A 107 -17.68 7.11 -5.27
N ALA A 108 -17.54 7.43 -3.98
CA ALA A 108 -16.27 7.33 -3.27
C ALA A 108 -15.82 5.86 -3.15
N PRO A 109 -14.51 5.59 -3.20
CA PRO A 109 -13.97 4.25 -2.98
C PRO A 109 -14.25 3.74 -1.55
N HIS A 110 -15.00 2.68 -1.41
CA HIS A 110 -15.28 2.01 -0.14
C HIS A 110 -14.76 0.57 -0.13
N VAL A 111 -14.49 0.04 1.05
CA VAL A 111 -14.23 -1.38 1.26
C VAL A 111 -15.52 -2.11 1.66
N ASP A 112 -15.52 -3.44 1.55
CA ASP A 112 -16.55 -4.26 2.17
C ASP A 112 -16.58 -3.99 3.69
N PRO A 113 -17.70 -3.56 4.29
CA PRO A 113 -17.79 -3.28 5.72
C PRO A 113 -17.38 -4.48 6.60
N ALA A 114 -17.56 -5.71 6.13
CA ALA A 114 -17.16 -6.92 6.85
C ALA A 114 -15.62 -7.00 7.10
N LEU A 115 -14.83 -6.17 6.40
CA LEU A 115 -13.39 -6.06 6.67
C LEU A 115 -13.11 -5.58 8.10
N PHE A 116 -13.95 -4.69 8.63
CA PHE A 116 -13.80 -4.16 9.99
C PHE A 116 -14.14 -5.20 11.06
N ASP A 117 -14.85 -6.28 10.70
CA ASP A 117 -15.18 -7.39 11.58
C ASP A 117 -14.22 -8.58 11.43
N ALA A 118 -13.25 -8.49 10.51
CA ALA A 118 -12.31 -9.58 10.21
C ALA A 118 -11.28 -9.85 11.33
N GLY A 119 -11.20 -9.01 12.36
CA GLY A 119 -10.25 -9.14 13.46
C GLY A 119 -8.78 -8.90 13.08
N VAL A 120 -8.55 -8.22 11.94
CA VAL A 120 -7.22 -7.88 11.45
C VAL A 120 -6.97 -6.39 11.70
N PRO A 121 -5.84 -5.99 12.30
CA PRO A 121 -5.51 -4.58 12.53
C PRO A 121 -5.50 -3.74 11.25
N VAL A 122 -5.91 -2.47 11.36
CA VAL A 122 -5.98 -1.53 10.23
C VAL A 122 -5.29 -0.21 10.59
N LEU A 123 -4.42 0.27 9.71
CA LEU A 123 -3.90 1.64 9.73
C LEU A 123 -4.46 2.41 8.54
N GLY A 124 -5.24 3.46 8.79
CA GLY A 124 -5.73 4.38 7.75
C GLY A 124 -4.84 5.61 7.64
N ILE A 125 -4.45 5.97 6.42
CA ILE A 125 -3.64 7.15 6.11
C ILE A 125 -4.46 8.12 5.27
N CYS A 126 -4.62 9.36 5.72
CA CYS A 126 -5.35 10.43 5.04
C CYS A 126 -6.78 9.99 4.68
N TYR A 127 -7.09 9.72 3.41
CA TYR A 127 -8.38 9.15 3.00
C TYR A 127 -8.73 7.87 3.78
N GLY A 128 -7.76 6.97 3.98
CA GLY A 128 -7.96 5.74 4.74
C GLY A 128 -8.35 5.98 6.20
N CYS A 129 -7.82 7.03 6.85
CA CYS A 129 -8.26 7.45 8.18
C CYS A 129 -9.72 7.92 8.18
N GLN A 130 -10.07 8.76 7.20
CA GLN A 130 -11.43 9.27 7.01
C GLN A 130 -12.41 8.13 6.72
N LEU A 131 -11.99 7.12 5.94
CA LEU A 131 -12.79 5.95 5.63
C LEU A 131 -13.10 5.11 6.87
N ILE A 132 -12.11 4.88 7.75
CA ILE A 132 -12.32 4.22 9.05
C ILE A 132 -13.33 5.00 9.88
N ALA A 133 -13.14 6.31 10.00
CA ALA A 133 -14.06 7.17 10.76
C ALA A 133 -15.47 7.12 10.19
N HIS A 134 -15.64 7.24 8.90
CA HIS A 134 -16.94 7.22 8.22
C HIS A 134 -17.69 5.90 8.42
N HIS A 135 -17.03 4.77 8.24
CA HIS A 135 -17.65 3.45 8.39
C HIS A 135 -18.01 3.10 9.84
N LEU A 136 -17.27 3.62 10.81
CA LEU A 136 -17.45 3.27 12.22
C LEU A 136 -18.25 4.32 13.00
N GLY A 137 -19.00 5.18 12.29
CA GLY A 137 -19.98 6.09 12.87
C GLY A 137 -19.45 7.47 13.25
N GLY A 138 -18.23 7.81 12.87
CA GLY A 138 -17.70 9.17 12.90
C GLY A 138 -18.26 10.04 11.77
N LYS A 139 -17.82 11.30 11.72
CA LYS A 139 -18.24 12.25 10.71
C LYS A 139 -17.04 12.94 10.07
N VAL A 140 -16.98 12.87 8.74
CA VAL A 140 -15.99 13.58 7.92
C VAL A 140 -16.69 14.68 7.15
N VAL A 141 -16.10 15.86 7.09
CA VAL A 141 -16.65 17.04 6.42
C VAL A 141 -15.59 17.76 5.62
N ALA A 142 -16.03 18.50 4.61
CA ALA A 142 -15.16 19.43 3.90
C ALA A 142 -14.81 20.62 4.81
N ALA A 143 -13.55 21.04 4.76
CA ALA A 143 -13.15 22.27 5.42
C ALA A 143 -13.82 23.49 4.73
N ASN A 144 -14.71 24.16 5.45
CA ASN A 144 -15.49 25.28 4.91
C ASN A 144 -14.68 26.55 4.74
N ASP A 145 -13.52 26.67 5.40
CA ASP A 145 -12.62 27.80 5.30
C ASP A 145 -11.17 27.37 5.07
N ALA A 146 -10.33 28.34 4.70
CA ALA A 146 -8.92 28.08 4.41
C ALA A 146 -8.11 27.67 5.66
N THR A 147 -8.65 27.85 6.86
CA THR A 147 -7.94 27.60 8.13
C THR A 147 -8.04 26.15 8.55
N ALA A 148 -9.07 25.41 8.13
CA ALA A 148 -9.25 24.01 8.43
C ALA A 148 -8.59 23.07 7.38
N ARG A 149 -8.10 23.64 6.26
CA ARG A 149 -7.32 22.89 5.24
C ARG A 149 -5.86 22.97 5.57
N GLU A 150 -5.22 21.80 5.67
CA GLU A 150 -3.80 21.75 5.96
C GLU A 150 -3.02 21.15 4.78
N TYR A 151 -2.05 21.92 4.27
CA TYR A 151 -1.14 21.49 3.21
C TYR A 151 0.30 21.84 3.59
N GLY A 152 1.16 20.83 3.54
CA GLY A 152 2.59 21.01 3.82
C GLY A 152 2.98 20.57 5.23
N LYS A 153 4.05 21.18 5.72
CA LYS A 153 4.63 20.85 7.03
C LYS A 153 3.79 21.46 8.14
N THR A 154 3.30 20.62 9.04
CA THR A 154 2.47 21.02 10.18
C THR A 154 3.06 20.45 11.46
N GLU A 155 3.14 21.26 12.50
CA GLU A 155 3.50 20.81 13.85
C GLU A 155 2.34 20.03 14.44
N THR A 156 2.61 18.79 14.88
CA THR A 156 1.61 17.86 15.39
C THR A 156 2.02 17.36 16.78
N PHE A 157 1.05 17.32 17.67
CA PHE A 157 1.22 16.86 19.05
C PHE A 157 0.67 15.45 19.18
N PHE A 158 1.40 14.55 19.84
CA PHE A 158 1.09 13.12 19.95
C PHE A 158 0.88 12.69 21.40
N ASP A 159 -0.10 11.85 21.63
CA ASP A 159 -0.20 11.05 22.83
C ASP A 159 0.73 9.82 22.70
N THR A 160 1.89 9.91 23.33
CA THR A 160 2.93 8.87 23.28
C THR A 160 2.59 7.61 24.06
N SER A 161 1.46 7.57 24.78
CA SER A 161 0.93 6.35 25.38
C SER A 161 0.30 5.42 24.35
N CYS A 162 -0.16 5.96 23.20
CA CYS A 162 -0.64 5.19 22.08
C CYS A 162 0.50 4.36 21.44
N LYS A 163 0.25 3.08 21.14
CA LYS A 163 1.23 2.18 20.52
C LYS A 163 1.84 2.74 19.24
N LEU A 164 1.04 3.44 18.42
CA LEU A 164 1.52 4.04 17.17
C LEU A 164 2.64 5.06 17.39
N PHE A 165 2.62 5.78 18.52
CA PHE A 165 3.57 6.84 18.84
C PHE A 165 4.58 6.46 19.93
N LYS A 166 4.62 5.20 20.31
CA LYS A 166 5.55 4.67 21.31
C LYS A 166 6.99 5.01 20.95
N GLY A 167 7.69 5.64 21.92
CA GLY A 167 9.10 6.02 21.77
C GLY A 167 9.38 7.23 20.88
N LEU A 168 8.33 7.94 20.43
CA LEU A 168 8.44 9.17 19.68
C LEU A 168 8.39 10.39 20.62
N PRO A 169 8.85 11.58 20.17
CA PRO A 169 8.64 12.82 20.91
C PRO A 169 7.14 13.17 20.94
N GLU A 170 6.70 13.88 21.98
CA GLU A 170 5.32 14.36 22.12
C GLU A 170 4.90 15.35 21.01
N LYS A 171 5.86 15.84 20.22
CA LYS A 171 5.66 16.83 19.19
C LYS A 171 6.66 16.66 18.07
N SER A 172 6.19 16.77 16.82
CA SER A 172 7.04 16.67 15.63
C SER A 172 6.35 17.27 14.41
N VAL A 173 7.10 17.41 13.32
CA VAL A 173 6.59 17.87 12.03
C VAL A 173 6.01 16.70 11.24
N THR A 174 4.75 16.87 10.79
CA THR A 174 4.09 15.95 9.86
C THR A 174 3.74 16.63 8.55
N TRP A 175 3.53 15.84 7.50
CA TRP A 175 3.12 16.34 6.20
C TRP A 175 1.62 16.17 6.00
N MET A 176 0.91 17.29 5.98
CA MET A 176 -0.52 17.34 5.72
C MET A 176 -0.81 17.56 4.24
N SER A 177 -1.88 16.95 3.75
CA SER A 177 -2.38 17.15 2.39
C SER A 177 -3.86 16.80 2.33
N HIS A 178 -4.71 17.60 2.99
CA HIS A 178 -6.13 17.33 3.05
C HIS A 178 -7.01 18.57 2.99
N GLY A 179 -8.17 18.44 2.31
CA GLY A 179 -9.24 19.43 2.30
C GLY A 179 -10.45 19.00 3.13
N ASP A 180 -10.55 17.72 3.43
CA ASP A 180 -11.56 17.14 4.32
C ASP A 180 -10.91 16.76 5.64
N TYR A 181 -11.66 16.84 6.73
CA TYR A 181 -11.18 16.44 8.05
C TYR A 181 -12.27 15.69 8.84
N MET A 182 -11.85 14.94 9.82
CA MET A 182 -12.73 14.24 10.73
C MET A 182 -13.28 15.24 11.77
N GLU A 183 -14.59 15.55 11.66
CA GLU A 183 -15.30 16.44 12.59
C GLU A 183 -15.69 15.69 13.87
N VAL A 184 -16.17 14.45 13.74
CA VAL A 184 -16.59 13.61 14.86
C VAL A 184 -15.80 12.32 14.86
N VAL A 185 -15.13 12.06 15.98
CA VAL A 185 -14.41 10.80 16.23
C VAL A 185 -15.43 9.69 16.49
N PRO A 186 -15.28 8.48 15.91
CA PRO A 186 -16.20 7.36 16.15
C PRO A 186 -16.23 6.94 17.63
N GLU A 187 -17.35 6.39 18.06
CA GLU A 187 -17.48 5.83 19.41
C GLU A 187 -16.45 4.69 19.63
N GLY A 188 -15.83 4.69 20.80
CA GLY A 188 -14.79 3.71 21.17
C GLY A 188 -13.38 4.09 20.71
N PHE A 189 -13.23 5.14 19.91
CA PHE A 189 -11.91 5.66 19.54
C PHE A 189 -11.42 6.73 20.50
N SER A 190 -10.11 6.73 20.73
CA SER A 190 -9.40 7.80 21.43
C SER A 190 -8.75 8.74 20.41
N LEU A 191 -8.80 10.04 20.69
CA LEU A 191 -8.02 11.04 19.98
C LEU A 191 -6.58 10.96 20.49
N VAL A 192 -5.62 10.76 19.60
CA VAL A 192 -4.20 10.53 19.96
C VAL A 192 -3.21 11.46 19.26
N ALA A 193 -3.69 12.35 18.39
CA ALA A 193 -2.91 13.47 17.90
C ALA A 193 -3.77 14.63 17.42
N HIS A 194 -3.24 15.84 17.55
CA HIS A 194 -3.87 17.09 17.09
C HIS A 194 -2.79 18.06 16.55
N SER A 195 -3.23 19.03 15.77
CA SER A 195 -2.47 20.22 15.41
C SER A 195 -3.20 21.46 15.91
N ASP A 196 -2.59 22.64 15.74
CA ASP A 196 -3.26 23.89 16.10
C ASP A 196 -4.52 24.18 15.24
N ALA A 197 -4.54 23.69 13.99
CA ALA A 197 -5.65 23.93 13.06
C ALA A 197 -6.64 22.76 13.01
N CYS A 198 -6.19 21.52 13.23
CA CYS A 198 -7.01 20.32 13.16
C CYS A 198 -7.01 19.60 14.53
N PRO A 199 -8.15 19.53 15.23
CA PRO A 199 -8.21 18.87 16.54
C PRO A 199 -8.12 17.35 16.43
N ASN A 200 -8.51 16.74 15.30
CA ASN A 200 -8.66 15.29 15.14
C ASN A 200 -7.68 14.76 14.06
N VAL A 201 -6.37 14.86 14.34
CA VAL A 201 -5.31 14.47 13.39
C VAL A 201 -5.04 12.97 13.41
N ALA A 202 -5.15 12.32 14.57
CA ALA A 202 -5.02 10.88 14.66
C ALA A 202 -5.94 10.28 15.71
N ILE A 203 -6.47 9.10 15.40
CA ILE A 203 -7.38 8.34 16.24
C ILE A 203 -6.91 6.89 16.37
N CYS A 204 -7.25 6.26 17.50
CA CYS A 204 -7.08 4.82 17.63
C CYS A 204 -8.19 4.16 18.45
N ASP A 205 -8.48 2.90 18.11
CA ASP A 205 -9.11 1.92 18.96
C ASP A 205 -8.14 0.75 19.16
N GLU A 206 -7.41 0.77 20.25
CA GLU A 206 -6.40 -0.25 20.55
C GLU A 206 -7.00 -1.63 20.80
N THR A 207 -8.27 -1.70 21.20
CA THR A 207 -8.98 -2.96 21.48
C THR A 207 -9.24 -3.73 20.19
N ARG A 208 -9.67 -3.01 19.13
CA ARG A 208 -9.93 -3.59 17.82
C ARG A 208 -8.71 -3.54 16.90
N GLY A 209 -7.67 -2.80 17.28
CA GLY A 209 -6.46 -2.62 16.48
C GLY A 209 -6.63 -1.63 15.31
N PHE A 210 -7.53 -0.64 15.44
CA PHE A 210 -7.78 0.36 14.41
C PHE A 210 -7.04 1.66 14.72
N TYR A 211 -6.29 2.15 13.76
CA TYR A 211 -5.51 3.38 13.84
C TYR A 211 -5.75 4.23 12.61
N GLY A 212 -5.85 5.52 12.77
CA GLY A 212 -5.99 6.46 11.67
C GLY A 212 -5.14 7.69 11.87
N VAL A 213 -4.45 8.12 10.82
CA VAL A 213 -3.68 9.37 10.79
C VAL A 213 -4.08 10.21 9.57
N GLN A 214 -4.31 11.51 9.77
CA GLN A 214 -4.71 12.42 8.69
C GLN A 214 -3.53 12.83 7.81
N TYR A 215 -2.31 12.85 8.34
CA TYR A 215 -1.07 13.15 7.63
C TYR A 215 -0.50 11.92 6.91
N HIS A 216 0.57 12.15 6.16
CA HIS A 216 1.28 11.14 5.38
C HIS A 216 2.58 10.68 6.09
N PRO A 217 2.58 9.56 6.82
CA PRO A 217 3.79 9.05 7.50
C PRO A 217 4.81 8.47 6.52
N GLU A 218 4.40 8.11 5.29
CA GLU A 218 5.25 7.50 4.29
C GLU A 218 6.24 8.46 3.64
N VAL A 219 5.94 9.77 3.65
CA VAL A 219 6.79 10.78 2.99
C VAL A 219 7.93 11.26 3.90
N ASN A 220 9.05 11.65 3.29
CA ASN A 220 10.23 12.12 4.04
C ASN A 220 10.02 13.42 4.85
N HIS A 221 8.95 14.16 4.55
CA HIS A 221 8.62 15.40 5.25
C HIS A 221 7.96 15.17 6.62
N THR A 222 7.48 13.95 6.89
CA THR A 222 7.06 13.52 8.21
C THR A 222 8.27 12.91 8.92
N GLU A 223 8.80 13.62 9.93
CA GLU A 223 10.10 13.33 10.54
C GLU A 223 10.20 11.92 11.12
N PHE A 224 9.17 11.43 11.81
CA PHE A 224 9.15 10.10 12.44
C PHE A 224 8.19 9.13 11.72
N GLY A 225 7.80 9.40 10.49
CA GLY A 225 6.80 8.63 9.79
C GLY A 225 7.15 7.14 9.63
N THR A 226 8.41 6.82 9.31
CA THR A 226 8.88 5.43 9.25
C THR A 226 8.81 4.73 10.60
N ALA A 227 9.08 5.44 11.70
CA ALA A 227 8.95 4.87 13.04
C ALA A 227 7.49 4.59 13.41
N MET A 228 6.55 5.46 13.01
CA MET A 228 5.11 5.24 13.18
C MET A 228 4.65 4.00 12.42
N ILE A 229 5.04 3.85 11.15
CA ILE A 229 4.74 2.65 10.36
C ILE A 229 5.35 1.41 11.03
N ARG A 230 6.60 1.49 11.50
CA ARG A 230 7.25 0.40 12.21
C ARG A 230 6.50 0.03 13.50
N ASN A 231 6.03 1.00 14.28
CA ASN A 231 5.24 0.76 15.48
C ASN A 231 3.93 0.03 15.14
N PHE A 232 3.23 0.44 14.09
CA PHE A 232 2.05 -0.29 13.63
C PHE A 232 2.39 -1.75 13.29
N LEU A 233 3.46 -1.99 12.55
CA LEU A 233 3.86 -3.33 12.13
C LEU A 233 4.22 -4.23 13.32
N TYR A 234 5.02 -3.73 14.27
CA TYR A 234 5.59 -4.56 15.34
C TYR A 234 4.76 -4.55 16.63
N GLU A 235 4.27 -3.38 17.06
CA GLU A 235 3.55 -3.25 18.32
C GLU A 235 2.05 -3.57 18.19
N VAL A 236 1.48 -3.41 16.98
CA VAL A 236 0.06 -3.66 16.74
C VAL A 236 -0.15 -4.96 15.98
N CYS A 237 0.51 -5.15 14.83
CA CYS A 237 0.33 -6.35 14.00
C CYS A 237 1.18 -7.53 14.46
N GLY A 238 2.13 -7.36 15.37
CA GLY A 238 3.01 -8.44 15.86
C GLY A 238 3.96 -9.00 14.80
N ALA A 239 4.43 -8.15 13.88
CA ALA A 239 5.41 -8.55 12.88
C ALA A 239 6.72 -9.01 13.54
N THR A 240 7.37 -10.01 12.95
CA THR A 240 8.65 -10.57 13.44
C THR A 240 9.86 -10.11 12.63
N GLY A 241 9.63 -9.41 11.50
CA GLY A 241 10.72 -8.97 10.63
C GLY A 241 11.31 -10.10 9.81
N ASP A 242 10.49 -11.01 9.33
CA ASP A 242 10.86 -12.25 8.65
C ASP A 242 11.16 -12.06 7.15
N TRP A 243 11.17 -10.83 6.66
CA TRP A 243 11.39 -10.55 5.25
C TRP A 243 12.59 -9.62 5.02
N THR A 244 13.44 -9.97 4.04
CA THR A 244 14.53 -9.12 3.57
C THR A 244 14.56 -9.04 2.04
N MET A 245 15.11 -7.96 1.49
CA MET A 245 15.33 -7.82 0.03
C MET A 245 16.29 -8.88 -0.51
N GLY A 246 17.24 -9.35 0.30
CA GLY A 246 18.16 -10.42 -0.05
C GLY A 246 17.44 -11.75 -0.25
N ASP A 247 16.54 -12.10 0.65
CA ASP A 247 15.72 -13.31 0.56
C ASP A 247 14.79 -13.25 -0.65
N TYR A 248 14.18 -12.09 -0.90
CA TYR A 248 13.36 -11.86 -2.09
C TYR A 248 14.15 -12.07 -3.38
N LYS A 249 15.39 -11.52 -3.49
CA LYS A 249 16.27 -11.74 -4.65
C LYS A 249 16.46 -13.23 -4.91
N ASN A 250 16.87 -13.98 -3.89
CA ASN A 250 17.17 -15.41 -4.02
C ASN A 250 15.95 -16.22 -4.43
N THR A 251 14.80 -15.90 -3.84
CA THR A 251 13.53 -16.57 -4.14
C THR A 251 13.05 -16.23 -5.56
N ALA A 252 13.20 -14.98 -6.01
CA ALA A 252 12.86 -14.57 -7.36
C ALA A 252 13.72 -15.29 -8.40
N ILE A 253 15.03 -15.42 -8.15
CA ILE A 253 15.95 -16.19 -9.02
C ILE A 253 15.52 -17.67 -9.07
N ALA A 254 15.23 -18.30 -7.93
CA ALA A 254 14.81 -19.70 -7.87
C ALA A 254 13.53 -19.93 -8.68
N ALA A 255 12.52 -19.09 -8.51
CA ALA A 255 11.25 -19.17 -9.25
C ALA A 255 11.42 -18.97 -10.75
N VAL A 256 12.26 -18.03 -11.16
CA VAL A 256 12.59 -17.83 -12.59
C VAL A 256 13.27 -19.08 -13.16
N ARG A 257 14.23 -19.64 -12.45
CA ARG A 257 14.93 -20.87 -12.87
C ARG A 257 14.00 -22.05 -13.01
N GLU A 258 13.08 -22.24 -12.04
CA GLU A 258 12.05 -23.29 -12.09
C GLU A 258 11.14 -23.11 -13.32
N LYS A 259 10.68 -21.90 -13.57
CA LYS A 259 9.76 -21.61 -14.67
C LYS A 259 10.42 -21.70 -16.04
N VAL A 260 11.65 -21.26 -16.18
CA VAL A 260 12.41 -21.28 -17.45
C VAL A 260 12.95 -22.68 -17.74
N GLY A 261 13.36 -23.41 -16.73
CA GLY A 261 13.95 -24.73 -16.86
C GLY A 261 15.13 -24.72 -17.87
N SER A 262 15.04 -25.57 -18.92
CA SER A 262 16.01 -25.62 -20.03
C SER A 262 15.66 -24.66 -21.17
N GLY A 263 14.64 -23.80 -21.01
CA GLY A 263 14.20 -22.86 -22.02
C GLY A 263 15.15 -21.68 -22.23
N ARG A 264 14.74 -20.74 -23.08
CA ARG A 264 15.46 -19.49 -23.35
C ARG A 264 14.51 -18.32 -23.04
N VAL A 265 15.08 -17.27 -22.47
CA VAL A 265 14.35 -16.03 -22.20
C VAL A 265 14.80 -14.96 -23.17
N LEU A 266 13.84 -14.25 -23.77
CA LEU A 266 14.09 -13.03 -24.53
C LEU A 266 13.65 -11.84 -23.69
N LEU A 267 14.55 -10.94 -23.37
CA LEU A 267 14.29 -9.72 -22.65
C LEU A 267 14.45 -8.51 -23.57
N ALA A 268 13.40 -7.69 -23.72
CA ALA A 268 13.50 -6.38 -24.34
C ALA A 268 13.97 -5.36 -23.29
N LEU A 269 15.26 -5.00 -23.35
CA LEU A 269 15.88 -4.08 -22.42
C LEU A 269 15.65 -2.64 -22.86
N SER A 270 14.82 -1.88 -22.10
CA SER A 270 14.53 -0.47 -22.42
C SER A 270 15.59 0.52 -21.91
N GLY A 271 16.56 0.05 -21.11
CA GLY A 271 17.56 0.90 -20.45
C GLY A 271 17.07 1.57 -19.15
N GLY A 272 15.82 1.34 -18.76
CA GLY A 272 15.29 1.79 -17.46
C GLY A 272 15.72 0.88 -16.31
N VAL A 273 15.53 1.36 -15.06
CA VAL A 273 15.91 0.63 -13.84
C VAL A 273 15.22 -0.74 -13.78
N ASP A 274 13.92 -0.80 -14.02
CA ASP A 274 13.12 -2.03 -13.90
C ASP A 274 13.61 -3.12 -14.86
N SER A 275 13.82 -2.77 -16.14
CA SER A 275 14.31 -3.71 -17.13
C SER A 275 15.76 -4.18 -16.83
N SER A 276 16.58 -3.31 -16.24
CA SER A 276 17.94 -3.64 -15.82
C SER A 276 17.96 -4.60 -14.63
N VAL A 277 17.07 -4.42 -13.67
CA VAL A 277 16.88 -5.34 -12.54
C VAL A 277 16.42 -6.71 -13.03
N VAL A 278 15.46 -6.76 -13.95
CA VAL A 278 14.99 -8.02 -14.55
C VAL A 278 16.14 -8.71 -15.29
N ALA A 279 16.95 -7.95 -16.07
CA ALA A 279 18.12 -8.50 -16.74
C ALA A 279 19.12 -9.12 -15.76
N ALA A 280 19.40 -8.44 -14.66
CA ALA A 280 20.31 -8.94 -13.62
C ALA A 280 19.77 -10.22 -12.95
N LEU A 281 18.47 -10.29 -12.65
CA LEU A 281 17.84 -11.49 -12.07
C LEU A 281 17.84 -12.69 -13.04
N LEU A 282 17.73 -12.43 -14.34
CA LEU A 282 17.76 -13.47 -15.38
C LEU A 282 19.19 -13.97 -15.69
N ALA A 283 20.22 -13.16 -15.39
CA ALA A 283 21.62 -13.50 -15.64
C ALA A 283 22.22 -14.39 -14.53
N GLU A 284 21.66 -14.37 -13.34
CA GLU A 284 22.02 -15.22 -12.18
C GLU A 284 21.41 -16.62 -12.30
#